data_019703368e707cbf44bf4cf4097248bb
#
_entry.id   019703368e707cbf44bf4cf4097248bb
#
_cell.length_a   1.000
_cell.length_b   1.000
_cell.length_c   1.000
_cell.angle_alpha   90.00
_cell.angle_beta   90.00
_cell.angle_gamma   90.00
#
_symmetry.space_group_name_H-M   'P 1'
#
loop_
_entity.id
_entity.type
_entity.pdbx_description
1 polymer ?
#
loop_
_entity_poly.entity_id
_entity_poly.type
_entity_poly.pdbx_seq_one_letter_code
_entity_poly.pdbx_strand_id
1 'polypeptide(L)'
;MPLLCFVSCFVCLLLASLAYGQAAPPATSPSVGDIPEVKVGPEAAVITVNGFCADPAQTGTACKTVITRAQFERLTDALQPGMSLALRLNVANAYARNLRMAAAAEKRGLDKTPEFEEEMRYARIQLLAQDLTRALQADANNINEADLVDYYAKNQSSYEQATLARIFVPRSKQTGATQAKQEDAQTKAEEDAMMKVAAELRVRAVNGEDPDKLQIEAYAEAGIPRTNSDTKMEKVRRAALPPRHEAVMEMKPGEVSEVFSDPGGAHFIYKMISKRTLTLDETKTEIRGVISSQRYRDSMKSFQGDVVFSDAYFNPPGKPASTQQRDRTGRRKTPSAQPGADHD
;
A
#
# COMPACT_ATOMS: atom_id res chain seq x y z
N MET A 1 44.67 4.76 34.43
CA MET A 1 44.49 3.31 34.43
C MET A 1 43.27 3.01 33.61
N PRO A 2 43.42 2.22 32.56
CA PRO A 2 42.44 2.06 31.51
C PRO A 2 41.60 0.83 31.68
N LEU A 3 40.42 0.79 31.13
CA LEU A 3 39.73 -0.48 30.85
C LEU A 3 39.30 -0.49 29.38
N LEU A 4 39.97 -1.34 28.62
CA LEU A 4 39.64 -1.73 27.26
C LEU A 4 38.37 -2.58 27.27
N CYS A 5 37.47 -2.33 26.34
CA CYS A 5 36.43 -3.27 25.93
C CYS A 5 36.68 -3.73 24.49
N PHE A 6 36.99 -5.01 24.38
CA PHE A 6 37.16 -5.76 23.14
C PHE A 6 35.82 -5.93 22.43
N VAL A 7 35.77 -5.55 21.17
CA VAL A 7 34.71 -5.99 20.23
C VAL A 7 35.34 -7.03 19.33
N SER A 8 34.92 -8.27 19.51
CA SER A 8 35.30 -9.43 18.69
C SER A 8 34.47 -9.47 17.42
N CYS A 9 35.14 -9.34 16.30
CA CYS A 9 34.60 -9.50 14.97
C CYS A 9 34.60 -10.99 14.60
N PHE A 10 33.42 -11.62 14.49
CA PHE A 10 33.29 -12.98 14.00
C PHE A 10 32.83 -12.94 12.54
N VAL A 11 33.79 -13.18 11.65
CA VAL A 11 33.54 -13.44 10.23
C VAL A 11 33.20 -14.92 10.08
N CYS A 12 31.96 -15.23 9.78
CA CYS A 12 31.56 -16.58 9.35
C CYS A 12 31.32 -16.57 7.84
N LEU A 13 32.25 -17.17 7.11
CA LEU A 13 32.04 -17.64 5.74
C LEU A 13 31.03 -18.80 5.78
N LEU A 14 29.91 -18.65 5.10
CA LEU A 14 29.01 -19.76 4.81
C LEU A 14 28.86 -19.91 3.29
N LEU A 15 29.30 -21.06 2.82
CA LEU A 15 29.13 -21.62 1.49
C LEU A 15 27.65 -21.67 1.10
N ALA A 16 27.31 -21.03 0.02
CA ALA A 16 25.98 -21.06 -0.56
C ALA A 16 25.77 -22.39 -1.28
N SER A 17 24.95 -23.24 -0.71
CA SER A 17 24.33 -24.39 -1.39
C SER A 17 23.12 -23.87 -2.16
N LEU A 18 23.13 -24.00 -3.48
CA LEU A 18 22.00 -23.79 -4.36
C LEU A 18 20.93 -24.86 -4.06
N ALA A 19 19.94 -24.53 -3.27
CA ALA A 19 18.71 -25.30 -3.16
C ALA A 19 17.66 -24.65 -4.07
N TYR A 20 17.27 -25.36 -5.10
CA TYR A 20 16.08 -25.05 -5.91
C TYR A 20 14.86 -25.08 -4.98
N GLY A 21 14.40 -23.90 -4.57
CA GLY A 21 13.17 -23.75 -3.82
C GLY A 21 11.98 -23.98 -4.73
N GLN A 22 11.32 -25.14 -4.59
CA GLN A 22 9.97 -25.35 -5.09
C GLN A 22 9.07 -24.31 -4.41
N ALA A 23 8.40 -23.47 -5.20
CA ALA A 23 7.39 -22.57 -4.72
C ALA A 23 6.31 -23.38 -4.00
N ALA A 24 6.13 -23.14 -2.71
CA ALA A 24 5.01 -23.71 -1.97
C ALA A 24 3.70 -23.26 -2.63
N PRO A 25 2.70 -24.14 -2.79
CA PRO A 25 1.39 -23.73 -3.28
C PRO A 25 0.82 -22.65 -2.35
N PRO A 26 0.04 -21.68 -2.89
CA PRO A 26 -0.57 -20.65 -2.06
C PRO A 26 -1.39 -21.33 -0.97
N ALA A 27 -1.16 -20.90 0.29
CA ALA A 27 -1.93 -21.36 1.43
C ALA A 27 -3.41 -21.09 1.14
N THR A 28 -4.18 -22.15 0.93
CA THR A 28 -5.64 -22.06 0.86
C THR A 28 -6.13 -21.47 2.17
N SER A 29 -6.79 -20.32 2.09
CA SER A 29 -7.52 -19.77 3.22
C SER A 29 -8.44 -20.86 3.78
N PRO A 30 -8.49 -21.10 5.10
CA PRO A 30 -9.36 -22.13 5.66
C PRO A 30 -10.81 -21.86 5.22
N SER A 31 -11.42 -22.84 4.61
CA SER A 31 -12.83 -22.79 4.21
C SER A 31 -13.68 -22.65 5.49
N VAL A 32 -14.78 -21.94 5.37
CA VAL A 32 -15.78 -21.72 6.45
C VAL A 32 -16.29 -23.04 7.09
N GLY A 33 -15.89 -24.21 6.57
CA GLY A 33 -16.26 -25.54 7.06
C GLY A 33 -15.43 -26.12 8.22
N ASP A 34 -14.32 -25.49 8.62
CA ASP A 34 -13.36 -26.08 9.58
C ASP A 34 -13.51 -25.60 11.03
N ILE A 35 -14.61 -24.94 11.39
CA ILE A 35 -14.89 -24.64 12.80
C ILE A 35 -15.48 -25.91 13.42
N PRO A 36 -14.80 -26.59 14.38
CA PRO A 36 -15.34 -27.79 14.99
C PRO A 36 -16.69 -27.48 15.65
N GLU A 37 -17.68 -28.34 15.39
CA GLU A 37 -19.02 -28.20 15.95
C GLU A 37 -18.95 -28.15 17.48
N VAL A 38 -19.41 -27.06 18.05
CA VAL A 38 -19.38 -26.86 19.51
C VAL A 38 -20.49 -27.71 20.15
N LYS A 39 -20.11 -28.81 20.79
CA LYS A 39 -21.02 -29.81 21.38
C LYS A 39 -21.71 -29.38 22.69
N VAL A 40 -21.45 -28.17 23.19
CA VAL A 40 -22.08 -27.69 24.45
C VAL A 40 -23.24 -26.73 24.17
N GLY A 41 -24.28 -26.81 24.98
CA GLY A 41 -25.46 -25.95 24.81
C GLY A 41 -25.17 -24.46 25.09
N PRO A 42 -26.04 -23.55 24.65
CA PRO A 42 -25.82 -22.10 24.82
C PRO A 42 -25.73 -21.66 26.28
N GLU A 43 -26.43 -22.32 27.18
CA GLU A 43 -26.45 -22.02 28.62
C GLU A 43 -25.35 -22.79 29.39
N ALA A 44 -24.56 -23.62 28.71
CA ALA A 44 -23.48 -24.34 29.35
C ALA A 44 -22.36 -23.39 29.81
N ALA A 45 -21.83 -23.63 31.00
CA ALA A 45 -20.71 -22.90 31.53
C ALA A 45 -19.43 -23.17 30.69
N VAL A 46 -18.85 -22.16 30.09
CA VAL A 46 -17.58 -22.26 29.32
C VAL A 46 -16.40 -21.59 30.03
N ILE A 47 -16.66 -20.65 30.94
CA ILE A 47 -15.66 -20.06 31.81
C ILE A 47 -16.24 -20.02 33.23
N THR A 48 -15.49 -20.54 34.19
CA THR A 48 -15.82 -20.44 35.63
C THR A 48 -14.65 -19.76 36.36
N VAL A 49 -14.92 -18.60 36.95
CA VAL A 49 -13.95 -17.81 37.70
C VAL A 49 -14.23 -18.03 39.17
N ASN A 50 -13.49 -18.98 39.79
CA ASN A 50 -13.62 -19.28 41.21
C ASN A 50 -13.02 -18.15 42.08
N GLY A 51 -13.64 -17.90 43.24
CA GLY A 51 -13.21 -16.86 44.17
C GLY A 51 -13.49 -15.43 43.68
N PHE A 52 -14.29 -15.29 42.64
CA PHE A 52 -14.79 -14.01 42.12
C PHE A 52 -16.31 -14.08 42.09
N CYS A 53 -16.99 -13.26 42.92
CA CYS A 53 -18.44 -13.19 43.03
C CYS A 53 -18.93 -11.99 42.20
N ALA A 54 -19.75 -12.24 41.17
CA ALA A 54 -20.53 -11.20 40.51
C ALA A 54 -21.65 -10.69 41.41
N ASP A 55 -22.18 -11.59 42.29
CA ASP A 55 -23.17 -11.24 43.31
C ASP A 55 -22.49 -11.04 44.66
N PRO A 56 -22.55 -9.83 45.24
CA PRO A 56 -21.98 -9.54 46.56
C PRO A 56 -22.52 -10.39 47.73
N ALA A 57 -23.69 -10.99 47.58
CA ALA A 57 -24.29 -11.85 48.57
C ALA A 57 -23.62 -13.24 48.67
N GLN A 58 -22.88 -13.65 47.67
CA GLN A 58 -22.18 -14.95 47.61
C GLN A 58 -20.84 -14.86 48.34
N THR A 59 -20.60 -15.79 49.23
CA THR A 59 -19.36 -15.89 50.03
C THR A 59 -18.77 -17.32 50.06
N GLY A 60 -17.52 -17.44 50.40
CA GLY A 60 -16.84 -18.73 50.56
C GLY A 60 -16.71 -19.52 49.26
N THR A 61 -16.90 -20.85 49.33
CA THR A 61 -16.79 -21.77 48.19
C THR A 61 -17.88 -21.59 47.13
N ALA A 62 -18.99 -20.94 47.48
CA ALA A 62 -20.06 -20.57 46.55
C ALA A 62 -19.71 -19.37 45.70
N CYS A 63 -18.63 -18.64 46.03
CA CYS A 63 -18.17 -17.48 45.31
C CYS A 63 -17.56 -17.86 43.96
N LYS A 64 -18.34 -17.79 42.90
CA LYS A 64 -17.90 -18.05 41.54
C LYS A 64 -18.71 -17.22 40.55
N THR A 65 -18.09 -16.76 39.52
CA THR A 65 -18.75 -16.18 38.34
C THR A 65 -18.69 -17.18 37.20
N VAL A 66 -19.84 -17.47 36.63
CA VAL A 66 -20.01 -18.38 35.49
C VAL A 66 -20.36 -17.56 34.26
N ILE A 67 -19.64 -17.79 33.17
CA ILE A 67 -19.93 -17.21 31.87
C ILE A 67 -20.38 -18.35 30.97
N THR A 68 -21.62 -18.22 30.43
CA THR A 68 -22.18 -19.23 29.54
C THR A 68 -21.57 -19.14 28.16
N ARG A 69 -21.75 -20.20 27.35
CA ARG A 69 -21.34 -20.22 25.95
C ARG A 69 -21.93 -19.03 25.19
N ALA A 70 -23.21 -18.80 25.33
CA ALA A 70 -23.90 -17.71 24.63
C ALA A 70 -23.36 -16.32 25.02
N GLN A 71 -23.02 -16.12 26.30
CA GLN A 71 -22.39 -14.86 26.75
C GLN A 71 -20.98 -14.68 26.16
N PHE A 72 -20.19 -15.73 26.16
CA PHE A 72 -18.82 -15.67 25.65
C PHE A 72 -18.78 -15.53 24.13
N GLU A 73 -19.68 -16.21 23.40
CA GLU A 73 -19.78 -16.06 21.95
C GLU A 73 -20.20 -14.64 21.55
N ARG A 74 -21.18 -14.03 22.24
CA ARG A 74 -21.51 -12.61 22.00
C ARG A 74 -20.31 -11.68 22.17
N LEU A 75 -19.48 -11.92 23.19
CA LEU A 75 -18.26 -11.15 23.41
C LEU A 75 -17.26 -11.36 22.26
N THR A 76 -16.97 -12.60 21.89
CA THR A 76 -15.99 -12.91 20.84
C THR A 76 -16.45 -12.43 19.47
N ASP A 77 -17.74 -12.52 19.16
CA ASP A 77 -18.30 -12.06 17.91
C ASP A 77 -18.30 -10.52 17.81
N ALA A 78 -18.51 -9.83 18.94
CA ALA A 78 -18.38 -8.38 19.00
C ALA A 78 -16.92 -7.92 18.81
N LEU A 79 -15.94 -8.68 19.33
CA LEU A 79 -14.52 -8.38 19.17
C LEU A 79 -14.02 -8.72 17.76
N GLN A 80 -14.32 -9.93 17.30
CA GLN A 80 -13.93 -10.43 15.97
C GLN A 80 -14.81 -11.63 15.57
N PRO A 81 -15.76 -11.47 14.63
CA PRO A 81 -16.54 -12.58 14.10
C PRO A 81 -15.64 -13.69 13.51
N GLY A 82 -16.02 -14.94 13.71
CA GLY A 82 -15.27 -16.08 13.15
C GLY A 82 -13.91 -16.35 13.81
N MET A 83 -13.72 -15.91 15.05
CA MET A 83 -12.49 -16.08 15.81
C MET A 83 -12.14 -17.57 15.97
N SER A 84 -10.87 -17.95 15.71
CA SER A 84 -10.38 -19.33 15.87
C SER A 84 -10.45 -19.80 17.34
N LEU A 85 -10.51 -21.10 17.55
CA LEU A 85 -10.58 -21.67 18.92
C LEU A 85 -9.39 -21.27 19.79
N ALA A 86 -8.17 -21.25 19.22
CA ALA A 86 -6.96 -20.83 19.93
C ALA A 86 -7.05 -19.36 20.37
N LEU A 87 -7.57 -18.48 19.52
CA LEU A 87 -7.74 -17.08 19.86
C LEU A 87 -8.86 -16.88 20.89
N ARG A 88 -9.97 -17.63 20.78
CA ARG A 88 -11.03 -17.65 21.81
C ARG A 88 -10.49 -18.04 23.18
N LEU A 89 -9.59 -19.03 23.27
CA LEU A 89 -8.97 -19.42 24.54
C LEU A 89 -8.11 -18.30 25.12
N ASN A 90 -7.35 -17.60 24.29
CA ASN A 90 -6.57 -16.43 24.73
C ASN A 90 -7.47 -15.32 25.26
N VAL A 91 -8.59 -15.03 24.54
CA VAL A 91 -9.60 -14.06 24.99
C VAL A 91 -10.22 -14.50 26.32
N ALA A 92 -10.57 -15.78 26.48
CA ALA A 92 -11.16 -16.30 27.72
C ALA A 92 -10.22 -16.10 28.92
N ASN A 93 -8.93 -16.41 28.76
CA ASN A 93 -7.93 -16.21 29.81
C ASN A 93 -7.75 -14.72 30.18
N ALA A 94 -7.66 -13.86 29.17
CA ALA A 94 -7.56 -12.42 29.39
C ALA A 94 -8.83 -11.87 30.06
N TYR A 95 -10.00 -12.29 29.60
CA TYR A 95 -11.29 -11.85 30.14
C TYR A 95 -11.45 -12.25 31.62
N ALA A 96 -11.17 -13.50 31.98
CA ALA A 96 -11.24 -13.97 33.36
C ALA A 96 -10.29 -13.18 34.30
N ARG A 97 -9.09 -12.87 33.84
CA ARG A 97 -8.14 -12.02 34.58
C ARG A 97 -8.67 -10.60 34.75
N ASN A 98 -9.13 -10.01 33.64
CA ASN A 98 -9.61 -8.64 33.62
C ASN A 98 -10.84 -8.43 34.50
N LEU A 99 -11.76 -9.40 34.56
CA LEU A 99 -12.90 -9.36 35.49
C LEU A 99 -12.45 -9.20 36.94
N ARG A 100 -11.44 -9.99 37.37
CA ARG A 100 -10.91 -9.87 38.74
C ARG A 100 -10.24 -8.53 38.99
N MET A 101 -9.49 -8.04 38.01
CA MET A 101 -8.81 -6.73 38.11
C MET A 101 -9.82 -5.57 38.14
N ALA A 102 -10.84 -5.62 37.31
CA ALA A 102 -11.90 -4.61 37.28
C ALA A 102 -12.62 -4.53 38.63
N ALA A 103 -13.07 -5.66 39.18
CA ALA A 103 -13.70 -5.67 40.49
C ALA A 103 -12.79 -5.14 41.63
N ALA A 104 -11.47 -5.41 41.55
CA ALA A 104 -10.53 -4.84 42.49
C ALA A 104 -10.37 -3.31 42.33
N ALA A 105 -10.43 -2.83 41.09
CA ALA A 105 -10.42 -1.38 40.77
C ALA A 105 -11.69 -0.68 41.27
N GLU A 106 -12.86 -1.28 41.05
CA GLU A 106 -14.15 -0.77 41.55
C GLU A 106 -14.17 -0.66 43.08
N LYS A 107 -13.66 -1.68 43.79
CA LYS A 107 -13.53 -1.62 45.26
C LYS A 107 -12.62 -0.48 45.74
N ARG A 108 -11.73 -0.02 44.92
CA ARG A 108 -10.84 1.14 45.18
C ARG A 108 -11.45 2.45 44.69
N GLY A 109 -12.64 2.42 44.09
CA GLY A 109 -13.33 3.59 43.57
C GLY A 109 -12.72 4.19 42.31
N LEU A 110 -11.88 3.42 41.57
CA LEU A 110 -11.21 3.91 40.35
C LEU A 110 -12.19 4.16 39.20
N ASP A 111 -13.34 3.47 39.23
CA ASP A 111 -14.45 3.64 38.29
C ASP A 111 -15.24 4.95 38.49
N LYS A 112 -14.99 5.67 39.59
CA LYS A 112 -15.69 6.91 39.98
C LYS A 112 -14.84 8.16 39.83
N THR A 113 -13.66 8.02 39.26
CA THR A 113 -12.76 9.16 39.08
C THR A 113 -13.15 9.96 37.84
N PRO A 114 -12.96 11.30 37.81
CA PRO A 114 -13.22 12.11 36.63
C PRO A 114 -12.37 11.67 35.42
N GLU A 115 -11.18 11.18 35.64
CA GLU A 115 -10.30 10.66 34.62
C GLU A 115 -10.89 9.44 33.93
N PHE A 116 -11.44 8.48 34.70
CA PHE A 116 -12.09 7.28 34.18
C PHE A 116 -13.34 7.65 33.35
N GLU A 117 -14.13 8.63 33.79
CA GLU A 117 -15.30 9.10 33.04
C GLU A 117 -14.90 9.68 31.67
N GLU A 118 -13.81 10.45 31.61
CA GLU A 118 -13.28 10.99 30.35
C GLU A 118 -12.71 9.88 29.45
N GLU A 119 -11.98 8.92 30.00
CA GLU A 119 -11.49 7.74 29.26
C GLU A 119 -12.65 6.93 28.67
N MET A 120 -13.71 6.69 29.44
CA MET A 120 -14.91 5.98 28.96
C MET A 120 -15.63 6.77 27.87
N ARG A 121 -15.75 8.09 28.02
CA ARG A 121 -16.33 8.96 27.00
C ARG A 121 -15.54 8.87 25.69
N TYR A 122 -14.23 8.92 25.77
CA TYR A 122 -13.34 8.81 24.59
C TYR A 122 -13.40 7.42 23.98
N ALA A 123 -13.34 6.35 24.77
CA ALA A 123 -13.46 4.97 24.30
C ALA A 123 -14.78 4.73 23.56
N ARG A 124 -15.88 5.31 24.04
CA ARG A 124 -17.17 5.24 23.33
C ARG A 124 -17.13 5.91 21.97
N ILE A 125 -16.51 7.09 21.85
CA ILE A 125 -16.33 7.78 20.56
C ILE A 125 -15.52 6.92 19.59
N GLN A 126 -14.42 6.32 20.06
CA GLN A 126 -13.57 5.46 19.24
C GLN A 126 -14.34 4.22 18.75
N LEU A 127 -15.08 3.55 19.61
CA LEU A 127 -15.87 2.36 19.23
C LEU A 127 -16.92 2.71 18.18
N LEU A 128 -17.68 3.80 18.40
CA LEU A 128 -18.68 4.25 17.43
C LEU A 128 -18.06 4.60 16.06
N ALA A 129 -16.90 5.26 16.06
CA ALA A 129 -16.19 5.58 14.82
C ALA A 129 -15.70 4.32 14.10
N GLN A 130 -15.19 3.32 14.84
CA GLN A 130 -14.77 2.04 14.28
C GLN A 130 -15.97 1.25 13.71
N ASP A 131 -17.09 1.22 14.41
CA ASP A 131 -18.30 0.53 13.97
C ASP A 131 -18.85 1.16 12.69
N LEU A 132 -18.91 2.49 12.64
CA LEU A 132 -19.30 3.20 11.43
C LEU A 132 -18.34 2.92 10.27
N THR A 133 -17.05 2.92 10.52
CA THR A 133 -16.04 2.60 9.49
C THR A 133 -16.27 1.19 8.91
N ARG A 134 -16.55 0.20 9.76
CA ARG A 134 -16.87 -1.17 9.33
C ARG A 134 -18.16 -1.23 8.53
N ALA A 135 -19.21 -0.52 8.96
CA ALA A 135 -20.48 -0.44 8.25
C ALA A 135 -20.30 0.19 6.86
N LEU A 136 -19.63 1.32 6.77
CA LEU A 136 -19.35 2.00 5.49
C LEU A 136 -18.51 1.13 4.54
N GLN A 137 -17.56 0.36 5.07
CA GLN A 137 -16.79 -0.59 4.26
C GLN A 137 -17.66 -1.74 3.75
N ALA A 138 -18.57 -2.26 4.58
CA ALA A 138 -19.51 -3.30 4.17
C ALA A 138 -20.47 -2.77 3.09
N ASP A 139 -21.02 -1.58 3.26
CA ASP A 139 -21.89 -0.92 2.27
C ASP A 139 -21.15 -0.69 0.95
N ALA A 140 -19.92 -0.22 1.02
CA ALA A 140 -19.08 0.00 -0.17
C ALA A 140 -18.80 -1.29 -0.94
N ASN A 141 -18.71 -2.43 -0.24
CA ASN A 141 -18.49 -3.75 -0.83
C ASN A 141 -19.77 -4.39 -1.39
N ASN A 142 -20.94 -3.86 -1.06
CA ASN A 142 -22.23 -4.34 -1.58
C ASN A 142 -22.43 -3.86 -3.04
N ILE A 143 -21.77 -4.56 -3.97
CA ILE A 143 -21.72 -4.23 -5.40
C ILE A 143 -22.47 -5.31 -6.16
N ASN A 144 -23.54 -4.92 -6.86
CA ASN A 144 -24.34 -5.81 -7.68
C ASN A 144 -23.73 -5.95 -9.09
N GLU A 145 -24.25 -6.88 -9.88
CA GLU A 145 -23.76 -7.15 -11.23
C GLU A 145 -23.99 -5.98 -12.19
N ALA A 146 -25.10 -5.25 -12.03
CA ALA A 146 -25.42 -4.09 -12.85
C ALA A 146 -24.38 -2.95 -12.66
N ASP A 147 -23.90 -2.74 -11.43
CA ASP A 147 -22.83 -1.78 -11.14
C ASP A 147 -21.56 -2.11 -11.92
N LEU A 148 -21.21 -3.39 -12.02
CA LEU A 148 -20.00 -3.85 -12.72
C LEU A 148 -20.13 -3.64 -14.24
N VAL A 149 -21.27 -4.00 -14.80
CA VAL A 149 -21.58 -3.82 -16.24
C VAL A 149 -21.55 -2.34 -16.60
N ASP A 150 -22.22 -1.51 -15.81
CA ASP A 150 -22.28 -0.05 -16.04
C ASP A 150 -20.89 0.60 -15.93
N TYR A 151 -20.12 0.22 -14.90
CA TYR A 151 -18.75 0.72 -14.74
C TYR A 151 -17.85 0.30 -15.91
N TYR A 152 -17.89 -0.97 -16.30
CA TYR A 152 -17.10 -1.47 -17.42
C TYR A 152 -17.44 -0.75 -18.72
N ALA A 153 -18.74 -0.61 -19.03
CA ALA A 153 -19.20 0.07 -20.23
C ALA A 153 -18.70 1.53 -20.34
N LYS A 154 -18.64 2.24 -19.20
CA LYS A 154 -18.16 3.63 -19.11
C LYS A 154 -16.64 3.77 -19.15
N ASN A 155 -15.90 2.70 -18.88
CA ASN A 155 -14.45 2.74 -18.67
C ASN A 155 -13.66 1.74 -19.53
N GLN A 156 -14.19 1.33 -20.69
CA GLN A 156 -13.58 0.30 -21.56
C GLN A 156 -12.13 0.62 -21.95
N SER A 157 -11.82 1.88 -22.22
CA SER A 157 -10.47 2.32 -22.58
C SER A 157 -9.44 2.07 -21.47
N SER A 158 -9.86 2.07 -20.20
CA SER A 158 -9.00 1.73 -19.06
C SER A 158 -8.63 0.24 -19.02
N TYR A 159 -9.37 -0.60 -19.73
CA TYR A 159 -9.19 -2.05 -19.81
C TYR A 159 -8.56 -2.49 -21.14
N GLU A 160 -8.10 -1.55 -21.95
CA GLU A 160 -7.23 -1.87 -23.08
C GLU A 160 -5.88 -2.39 -22.59
N GLN A 161 -5.42 -3.44 -23.23
CA GLN A 161 -4.14 -4.09 -22.96
C GLN A 161 -3.40 -4.29 -24.27
N ALA A 162 -2.15 -3.83 -24.30
CA ALA A 162 -1.30 -3.92 -25.47
C ALA A 162 -0.09 -4.80 -25.23
N THR A 163 0.43 -5.38 -26.31
CA THR A 163 1.81 -5.86 -26.43
C THR A 163 2.56 -4.86 -27.30
N LEU A 164 3.64 -4.33 -26.77
CA LEU A 164 4.48 -3.32 -27.40
C LEU A 164 5.90 -3.84 -27.59
N ALA A 165 6.62 -3.34 -28.59
CA ALA A 165 8.07 -3.31 -28.56
C ALA A 165 8.52 -1.88 -28.26
N ARG A 166 9.46 -1.72 -27.32
CA ARG A 166 9.98 -0.41 -26.91
C ARG A 166 11.48 -0.34 -27.18
N ILE A 167 11.89 0.54 -28.08
CA ILE A 167 13.29 0.85 -28.30
C ILE A 167 13.66 2.02 -27.40
N PHE A 168 14.69 1.85 -26.60
CA PHE A 168 15.25 2.85 -25.70
C PHE A 168 16.56 3.39 -26.29
N VAL A 169 16.63 4.67 -26.49
CA VAL A 169 17.84 5.36 -26.94
C VAL A 169 18.37 6.23 -25.81
N PRO A 170 19.56 5.97 -25.28
CA PRO A 170 20.16 6.75 -24.21
C PRO A 170 20.28 8.23 -24.57
N ARG A 171 20.27 9.10 -23.56
CA ARG A 171 20.39 10.56 -23.72
C ARG A 171 21.70 10.98 -24.36
N SER A 172 22.82 10.38 -23.91
CA SER A 172 24.17 10.73 -24.32
C SER A 172 25.03 9.48 -24.48
N LYS A 173 26.15 9.62 -25.15
CA LYS A 173 27.16 8.56 -25.26
C LYS A 173 27.84 8.33 -23.92
N GLN A 174 28.02 7.06 -23.55
CA GLN A 174 28.83 6.69 -22.40
C GLN A 174 30.30 6.69 -22.81
N THR A 175 30.93 7.84 -22.79
CA THR A 175 32.40 7.93 -22.88
C THR A 175 32.95 7.52 -21.52
N GLY A 176 33.80 6.50 -21.48
CA GLY A 176 34.41 5.93 -20.25
C GLY A 176 35.35 6.87 -19.47
N ALA A 177 35.22 8.16 -19.62
CA ALA A 177 35.90 9.18 -18.84
C ALA A 177 35.08 9.48 -17.57
N THR A 178 35.72 9.28 -16.42
CA THR A 178 35.35 9.81 -15.12
C THR A 178 34.63 11.16 -15.26
N GLN A 179 33.50 11.32 -14.55
CA GLN A 179 32.66 12.52 -14.47
C GLN A 179 33.46 13.78 -14.00
N ALA A 180 34.36 14.26 -14.81
CA ALA A 180 34.89 15.59 -14.69
C ALA A 180 34.03 16.50 -15.57
N LYS A 181 33.47 17.57 -14.96
CA LYS A 181 32.62 18.62 -15.55
C LYS A 181 32.80 18.72 -17.08
N GLN A 182 31.93 18.02 -17.83
CA GLN A 182 31.79 18.24 -19.25
C GLN A 182 31.16 19.61 -19.44
N GLU A 183 31.71 20.41 -20.32
CA GLU A 183 31.16 21.70 -20.66
C GLU A 183 29.75 21.51 -21.23
N ASP A 184 28.79 22.36 -20.84
CA ASP A 184 27.38 22.28 -21.23
C ASP A 184 27.14 22.14 -22.74
N ALA A 185 28.03 22.74 -23.54
CA ALA A 185 28.00 22.66 -25.01
C ALA A 185 28.31 21.26 -25.57
N GLN A 186 29.22 20.49 -24.95
CA GLN A 186 29.58 19.13 -25.38
C GLN A 186 28.45 18.17 -25.01
N THR A 187 27.90 18.31 -23.84
CA THR A 187 26.73 17.51 -23.39
C THR A 187 25.55 17.68 -24.34
N LYS A 188 25.28 18.92 -24.74
CA LYS A 188 24.18 19.21 -25.68
C LYS A 188 24.44 18.61 -27.07
N ALA A 189 25.66 18.67 -27.58
CA ALA A 189 26.03 18.08 -28.87
C ALA A 189 25.86 16.54 -28.86
N GLU A 190 26.14 15.89 -27.74
CA GLU A 190 25.95 14.44 -27.55
C GLU A 190 24.46 14.10 -27.48
N GLU A 191 23.63 14.91 -26.80
CA GLU A 191 22.19 14.77 -26.77
C GLU A 191 21.57 14.92 -28.16
N ASP A 192 21.95 15.93 -28.89
CA ASP A 192 21.49 16.18 -30.27
C ASP A 192 21.92 15.01 -31.22
N ALA A 193 23.09 14.41 -30.99
CA ALA A 193 23.52 13.24 -31.74
C ALA A 193 22.66 12.02 -31.43
N MET A 194 22.38 11.75 -30.16
CA MET A 194 21.52 10.61 -29.77
C MET A 194 20.06 10.81 -30.21
N MET A 195 19.57 12.05 -30.27
CA MET A 195 18.26 12.36 -30.85
C MET A 195 18.21 12.02 -32.35
N LYS A 196 19.29 12.29 -33.11
CA LYS A 196 19.38 11.90 -34.53
C LYS A 196 19.36 10.38 -34.67
N VAL A 197 20.13 9.67 -33.85
CA VAL A 197 20.09 8.20 -33.78
C VAL A 197 18.66 7.71 -33.55
N ALA A 198 17.94 8.30 -32.59
CA ALA A 198 16.56 7.92 -32.32
C ALA A 198 15.65 8.14 -33.55
N ALA A 199 15.80 9.26 -34.25
CA ALA A 199 15.05 9.55 -35.46
C ALA A 199 15.34 8.55 -36.59
N GLU A 200 16.62 8.19 -36.80
CA GLU A 200 17.04 7.20 -37.80
C GLU A 200 16.52 5.81 -37.47
N LEU A 201 16.63 5.36 -36.22
CA LEU A 201 16.10 4.07 -35.78
C LEU A 201 14.56 4.01 -35.93
N ARG A 202 13.87 5.13 -35.67
CA ARG A 202 12.42 5.20 -35.91
C ARG A 202 12.08 4.95 -37.39
N VAL A 203 12.76 5.59 -38.31
CA VAL A 203 12.53 5.39 -39.76
C VAL A 203 12.68 3.91 -40.13
N ARG A 204 13.71 3.26 -39.61
CA ARG A 204 13.96 1.83 -39.86
C ARG A 204 12.92 0.93 -39.20
N ALA A 205 12.47 1.29 -38.00
CA ALA A 205 11.38 0.59 -37.31
C ALA A 205 10.06 0.67 -38.11
N VAL A 206 9.75 1.85 -38.70
CA VAL A 206 8.60 2.05 -39.62
C VAL A 206 8.73 1.17 -40.87
N ASN A 207 9.94 1.02 -41.40
CA ASN A 207 10.24 0.16 -42.55
C ASN A 207 10.24 -1.36 -42.20
N GLY A 208 9.93 -1.71 -40.95
CA GLY A 208 9.71 -3.08 -40.55
C GLY A 208 10.93 -3.79 -39.97
N GLU A 209 12.04 -3.09 -39.75
CA GLU A 209 13.20 -3.69 -39.10
C GLU A 209 12.91 -4.15 -37.67
N ASP A 210 13.63 -5.19 -37.24
CA ASP A 210 13.42 -5.85 -35.94
C ASP A 210 13.78 -4.91 -34.79
N PRO A 211 12.85 -4.61 -33.88
CA PRO A 211 13.11 -3.75 -32.74
C PRO A 211 14.28 -4.20 -31.86
N ASP A 212 14.52 -5.49 -31.73
CA ASP A 212 15.62 -6.02 -30.91
C ASP A 212 16.97 -5.69 -31.52
N LYS A 213 17.11 -5.76 -32.86
CA LYS A 213 18.31 -5.34 -33.58
C LYS A 213 18.54 -3.86 -33.43
N LEU A 214 17.48 -3.04 -33.58
CA LEU A 214 17.55 -1.59 -33.42
C LEU A 214 17.93 -1.20 -31.99
N GLN A 215 17.49 -1.95 -31.00
CA GLN A 215 17.88 -1.74 -29.61
C GLN A 215 19.37 -2.00 -29.35
N ILE A 216 19.90 -3.07 -29.92
CA ILE A 216 21.35 -3.39 -29.82
C ILE A 216 22.17 -2.28 -30.46
N GLU A 217 21.73 -1.77 -31.61
CA GLU A 217 22.38 -0.65 -32.28
C GLU A 217 22.33 0.64 -31.47
N ALA A 218 21.16 0.96 -30.88
CA ALA A 218 21.04 2.11 -29.98
C ALA A 218 22.03 2.06 -28.81
N TYR A 219 22.27 0.87 -28.27
CA TYR A 219 23.28 0.67 -27.24
C TYR A 219 24.68 0.84 -27.78
N ALA A 220 24.98 0.30 -28.95
CA ALA A 220 26.31 0.43 -29.58
C ALA A 220 26.66 1.90 -29.89
N GLU A 221 25.72 2.66 -30.45
CA GLU A 221 25.85 4.09 -30.71
C GLU A 221 26.08 4.92 -29.44
N ALA A 222 25.48 4.47 -28.33
CA ALA A 222 25.68 5.09 -27.03
C ALA A 222 26.97 4.62 -26.31
N GLY A 223 27.75 3.71 -26.90
CA GLY A 223 28.95 3.15 -26.28
C GLY A 223 28.67 2.16 -25.14
N ILE A 224 27.44 1.58 -25.10
CA ILE A 224 27.04 0.60 -24.10
C ILE A 224 27.32 -0.82 -24.66
N PRO A 225 28.17 -1.63 -24.03
CA PRO A 225 28.55 -2.96 -24.54
C PRO A 225 27.44 -3.99 -24.21
N ARG A 226 26.26 -3.82 -24.80
CA ARG A 226 25.11 -4.73 -24.66
C ARG A 226 24.83 -5.43 -25.98
N THR A 227 24.75 -6.74 -25.95
CA THR A 227 24.49 -7.60 -27.13
C THR A 227 23.13 -8.29 -27.06
N ASN A 228 22.45 -8.21 -25.94
CA ASN A 228 21.09 -8.72 -25.76
C ASN A 228 20.09 -7.56 -25.60
N SER A 229 18.93 -7.74 -26.17
CA SER A 229 17.81 -6.80 -26.03
C SER A 229 16.58 -7.53 -25.53
N ASP A 230 15.74 -6.81 -24.85
CA ASP A 230 14.38 -7.22 -24.49
C ASP A 230 13.49 -6.00 -24.71
N THR A 231 13.04 -5.85 -25.95
CA THR A 231 12.18 -4.72 -26.33
C THR A 231 10.72 -5.02 -26.07
N LYS A 232 10.34 -6.30 -25.93
CA LYS A 232 8.95 -6.73 -25.80
C LYS A 232 8.37 -6.41 -24.43
N MET A 233 7.27 -5.69 -24.42
CA MET A 233 6.47 -5.38 -23.24
C MET A 233 5.10 -6.00 -23.39
N GLU A 234 4.78 -6.97 -22.56
CA GLU A 234 3.48 -7.65 -22.58
C GLU A 234 2.51 -7.09 -21.56
N LYS A 235 1.21 -7.21 -21.83
CA LYS A 235 0.14 -6.83 -20.90
C LYS A 235 0.22 -5.37 -20.46
N VAL A 236 0.71 -4.50 -21.32
CA VAL A 236 0.83 -3.07 -21.03
C VAL A 236 -0.55 -2.42 -21.01
N ARG A 237 -0.84 -1.70 -19.96
CA ARG A 237 -2.04 -0.86 -19.84
C ARG A 237 -1.65 0.62 -19.89
N ARG A 238 -2.61 1.50 -20.23
CA ARG A 238 -2.40 2.95 -20.27
C ARG A 238 -1.75 3.48 -18.99
N ALA A 239 -2.26 3.09 -17.82
CA ALA A 239 -1.75 3.51 -16.52
C ALA A 239 -0.32 3.02 -16.19
N ALA A 240 0.22 2.06 -16.95
CA ALA A 240 1.60 1.58 -16.81
C ALA A 240 2.61 2.38 -17.66
N LEU A 241 2.12 3.23 -18.56
CA LEU A 241 2.94 4.11 -19.39
C LEU A 241 3.14 5.46 -18.68
N PRO A 242 4.28 6.13 -18.90
CA PRO A 242 4.42 7.52 -18.50
C PRO A 242 3.32 8.39 -19.14
N PRO A 243 2.79 9.41 -18.46
CA PRO A 243 1.67 10.21 -18.99
C PRO A 243 1.92 10.78 -20.38
N ARG A 244 3.17 11.11 -20.73
CA ARG A 244 3.54 11.60 -22.06
C ARG A 244 3.54 10.53 -23.15
N HIS A 245 3.59 9.25 -22.76
CA HIS A 245 3.63 8.11 -23.68
C HIS A 245 2.28 7.43 -23.84
N GLU A 246 1.26 7.85 -23.11
CA GLU A 246 -0.08 7.23 -23.16
C GLU A 246 -0.70 7.22 -24.57
N ALA A 247 -0.32 8.16 -25.42
CA ALA A 247 -0.75 8.22 -26.82
C ALA A 247 -0.39 6.95 -27.62
N VAL A 248 0.59 6.16 -27.16
CA VAL A 248 0.93 4.85 -27.76
C VAL A 248 -0.28 3.91 -27.74
N MET A 249 -1.17 4.05 -26.75
CA MET A 249 -2.38 3.22 -26.67
C MET A 249 -3.42 3.54 -27.75
N GLU A 250 -3.30 4.66 -28.47
CA GLU A 250 -4.19 4.99 -29.61
C GLU A 250 -3.71 4.37 -30.93
N MET A 251 -2.47 3.86 -30.96
CA MET A 251 -1.89 3.23 -32.14
C MET A 251 -2.61 1.93 -32.52
N LYS A 252 -2.58 1.62 -33.81
CA LYS A 252 -3.05 0.35 -34.38
C LYS A 252 -1.90 -0.68 -34.39
N PRO A 253 -2.22 -1.98 -34.36
CA PRO A 253 -1.22 -3.01 -34.58
C PRO A 253 -0.38 -2.77 -35.84
N GLY A 254 0.93 -2.85 -35.69
CA GLY A 254 1.92 -2.57 -36.74
C GLY A 254 2.43 -1.12 -36.79
N GLU A 255 1.74 -0.17 -36.18
CA GLU A 255 2.16 1.24 -36.17
C GLU A 255 3.37 1.44 -35.24
N VAL A 256 4.21 2.41 -35.62
CA VAL A 256 5.39 2.87 -34.86
C VAL A 256 5.16 4.32 -34.43
N SER A 257 5.43 4.62 -33.17
CA SER A 257 5.23 5.95 -32.59
C SER A 257 6.21 7.00 -33.15
N GLU A 258 5.93 8.25 -32.89
CA GLU A 258 6.96 9.29 -32.90
C GLU A 258 8.02 9.02 -31.80
N VAL A 259 9.13 9.72 -31.87
CA VAL A 259 10.16 9.65 -30.82
C VAL A 259 9.65 10.42 -29.60
N PHE A 260 9.47 9.73 -28.48
CA PHE A 260 9.21 10.36 -27.20
C PHE A 260 10.53 10.72 -26.51
N SER A 261 10.67 11.99 -26.14
CA SER A 261 11.85 12.46 -25.41
C SER A 261 11.44 12.88 -24.01
N ASP A 262 11.98 12.19 -23.00
CA ASP A 262 11.69 12.48 -21.60
C ASP A 262 12.53 13.66 -21.07
N PRO A 263 12.08 14.37 -20.04
CA PRO A 263 12.85 15.45 -19.41
C PRO A 263 14.23 15.01 -18.90
N GLY A 264 14.41 13.70 -18.62
CA GLY A 264 15.69 13.09 -18.31
C GLY A 264 16.58 12.87 -19.54
N GLY A 265 16.09 13.21 -20.76
CA GLY A 265 16.81 13.19 -22.02
C GLY A 265 16.88 11.86 -22.74
N ALA A 266 16.35 10.78 -22.19
CA ALA A 266 16.23 9.50 -22.90
C ALA A 266 15.13 9.58 -23.98
N HIS A 267 15.30 8.81 -25.06
CA HIS A 267 14.34 8.75 -26.16
C HIS A 267 13.75 7.34 -26.25
N PHE A 268 12.45 7.27 -26.58
CA PHE A 268 11.71 6.04 -26.68
C PHE A 268 10.94 5.98 -27.99
N ILE A 269 10.94 4.84 -28.63
CA ILE A 269 10.15 4.53 -29.82
C ILE A 269 9.36 3.28 -29.50
N TYR A 270 8.07 3.30 -29.75
CA TYR A 270 7.18 2.16 -29.52
C TYR A 270 6.65 1.62 -30.84
N LYS A 271 6.57 0.30 -30.94
CA LYS A 271 5.82 -0.39 -32.00
C LYS A 271 4.67 -1.14 -31.37
N MET A 272 3.45 -0.89 -31.82
CA MET A 272 2.28 -1.65 -31.40
C MET A 272 2.31 -3.04 -32.06
N ILE A 273 2.43 -4.10 -31.25
CA ILE A 273 2.39 -5.47 -31.75
C ILE A 273 0.94 -5.96 -31.76
N SER A 274 0.24 -5.81 -30.67
CA SER A 274 -1.17 -6.18 -30.57
C SER A 274 -1.86 -5.36 -29.48
N LYS A 275 -3.17 -5.18 -29.64
CA LYS A 275 -4.02 -4.51 -28.65
C LYS A 275 -5.35 -5.26 -28.55
N ARG A 276 -5.87 -5.42 -27.34
CA ARG A 276 -7.20 -5.93 -27.07
C ARG A 276 -7.83 -5.24 -25.89
N THR A 277 -9.14 -5.26 -25.81
CA THR A 277 -9.86 -4.87 -24.60
C THR A 277 -10.10 -6.13 -23.76
N LEU A 278 -9.73 -6.11 -22.49
CA LEU A 278 -10.03 -7.16 -21.54
C LEU A 278 -11.54 -7.24 -21.34
N THR A 279 -12.08 -8.44 -21.26
CA THR A 279 -13.53 -8.65 -21.04
C THR A 279 -13.94 -8.25 -19.62
N LEU A 280 -15.25 -8.05 -19.40
CA LEU A 280 -15.79 -7.83 -18.06
C LEU A 280 -15.37 -8.94 -17.10
N ASP A 281 -15.44 -10.20 -17.51
CA ASP A 281 -15.08 -11.34 -16.64
C ASP A 281 -13.60 -11.31 -16.24
N GLU A 282 -12.70 -10.92 -17.16
CA GLU A 282 -11.26 -10.76 -16.85
C GLU A 282 -10.98 -9.62 -15.87
N THR A 283 -11.84 -8.62 -15.83
CA THR A 283 -11.64 -7.38 -15.05
C THR A 283 -12.57 -7.24 -13.85
N LYS A 284 -13.52 -8.15 -13.68
CA LYS A 284 -14.59 -8.10 -12.67
C LYS A 284 -14.09 -7.88 -11.25
N THR A 285 -13.03 -8.58 -10.86
CA THR A 285 -12.43 -8.43 -9.52
C THR A 285 -11.79 -7.05 -9.33
N GLU A 286 -11.10 -6.55 -10.35
CA GLU A 286 -10.49 -5.23 -10.34
C GLU A 286 -11.56 -4.13 -10.27
N ILE A 287 -12.60 -4.23 -11.10
CA ILE A 287 -13.72 -3.28 -11.12
C ILE A 287 -14.42 -3.24 -9.77
N ARG A 288 -14.67 -4.40 -9.16
CA ARG A 288 -15.26 -4.49 -7.83
C ARG A 288 -14.42 -3.75 -6.79
N GLY A 289 -13.09 -3.91 -6.82
CA GLY A 289 -12.17 -3.18 -5.95
C GLY A 289 -12.18 -1.66 -6.18
N VAL A 290 -12.26 -1.22 -7.44
CA VAL A 290 -12.32 0.21 -7.79
C VAL A 290 -13.61 0.83 -7.30
N ILE A 291 -14.77 0.21 -7.58
CA ILE A 291 -16.09 0.71 -7.14
C ILE A 291 -16.15 0.76 -5.61
N SER A 292 -15.76 -0.32 -4.92
CA SER A 292 -15.72 -0.35 -3.46
C SER A 292 -14.87 0.77 -2.89
N SER A 293 -13.65 0.92 -3.39
CA SER A 293 -12.74 1.98 -2.94
C SER A 293 -13.30 3.38 -3.19
N GLN A 294 -13.98 3.59 -4.32
CA GLN A 294 -14.60 4.87 -4.64
C GLN A 294 -15.78 5.16 -3.71
N ARG A 295 -16.71 4.20 -3.53
CA ARG A 295 -17.86 4.34 -2.64
C ARG A 295 -17.42 4.63 -1.21
N TYR A 296 -16.41 3.91 -0.72
CA TYR A 296 -15.86 4.14 0.62
C TYR A 296 -15.24 5.55 0.76
N ARG A 297 -14.42 5.97 -0.20
CA ARG A 297 -13.86 7.34 -0.19
C ARG A 297 -14.94 8.42 -0.20
N ASP A 298 -15.99 8.22 -1.01
CA ASP A 298 -17.08 9.18 -1.11
C ASP A 298 -17.88 9.26 0.19
N SER A 299 -18.16 8.12 0.83
CA SER A 299 -18.79 8.07 2.15
C SER A 299 -17.95 8.77 3.22
N MET A 300 -16.62 8.61 3.17
CA MET A 300 -15.72 9.24 4.12
C MET A 300 -15.58 10.76 3.97
N LYS A 301 -15.89 11.31 2.79
CA LYS A 301 -15.82 12.77 2.56
C LYS A 301 -16.75 13.56 3.49
N SER A 302 -17.90 13.02 3.83
CA SER A 302 -18.88 13.68 4.71
C SER A 302 -18.36 13.89 6.14
N PHE A 303 -17.35 13.15 6.55
CA PHE A 303 -16.71 13.24 7.87
C PHE A 303 -15.44 14.09 7.88
N GLN A 304 -15.05 14.64 6.73
CA GLN A 304 -13.93 15.57 6.60
C GLN A 304 -14.45 16.98 6.83
N GLY A 305 -14.47 17.44 8.09
CA GLY A 305 -14.80 18.82 8.43
C GLY A 305 -13.57 19.72 8.49
N ASP A 306 -13.79 21.03 8.52
CA ASP A 306 -12.73 21.98 8.86
C ASP A 306 -12.47 21.90 10.35
N VAL A 307 -11.25 21.54 10.72
CA VAL A 307 -10.79 21.48 12.11
C VAL A 307 -9.81 22.62 12.34
N VAL A 308 -10.14 23.50 13.27
CA VAL A 308 -9.28 24.59 13.68
C VAL A 308 -8.64 24.23 15.01
N PHE A 309 -7.32 24.24 15.02
CA PHE A 309 -6.53 24.04 16.24
C PHE A 309 -6.04 25.38 16.79
N SER A 310 -6.03 25.52 18.09
CA SER A 310 -5.44 26.71 18.75
C SER A 310 -3.91 26.65 18.68
N ASP A 311 -3.29 27.53 17.93
CA ASP A 311 -1.83 27.63 17.85
C ASP A 311 -1.18 27.93 19.20
N ALA A 312 -1.84 28.71 20.05
CA ALA A 312 -1.35 28.99 21.39
C ALA A 312 -1.21 27.73 22.25
N TYR A 313 -2.03 26.72 22.01
CA TYR A 313 -2.00 25.45 22.74
C TYR A 313 -1.09 24.39 22.08
N PHE A 314 -1.21 24.22 20.77
CA PHE A 314 -0.51 23.15 20.05
C PHE A 314 0.89 23.54 19.58
N ASN A 315 1.16 24.86 19.38
CA ASN A 315 2.45 25.40 18.95
C ASN A 315 2.91 26.54 19.90
N PRO A 316 3.11 26.30 21.22
CA PRO A 316 3.50 27.34 22.13
C PRO A 316 4.86 27.97 21.74
N PRO A 317 5.02 29.30 21.84
CA PRO A 317 6.25 29.98 21.48
C PRO A 317 7.43 29.45 22.32
N GLY A 318 8.54 29.08 21.67
CA GLY A 318 9.76 28.55 22.30
C GLY A 318 10.07 27.09 22.07
N LYS A 319 9.20 26.31 21.41
CA LYS A 319 9.54 24.99 20.90
C LYS A 319 10.00 25.08 19.44
N PRO A 320 11.13 24.48 19.02
CA PRO A 320 11.49 24.44 17.61
C PRO A 320 10.37 23.73 16.87
N ALA A 321 9.90 24.34 15.78
CA ALA A 321 8.84 23.78 14.94
C ALA A 321 9.20 22.34 14.58
N SER A 322 8.39 21.38 15.01
CA SER A 322 8.53 20.01 14.57
C SER A 322 8.26 19.99 13.07
N THR A 323 9.29 19.64 12.28
CA THR A 323 9.33 19.67 10.82
C THR A 323 8.43 18.59 10.22
N GLN A 324 7.12 18.62 10.49
CA GLN A 324 6.16 17.71 9.86
C GLN A 324 4.80 18.38 9.62
N GLN A 325 4.82 19.54 9.01
CA GLN A 325 3.64 20.03 8.30
C GLN A 325 3.83 19.66 6.83
N ARG A 326 3.46 18.42 6.48
CA ARG A 326 3.21 18.06 5.09
C ARG A 326 1.93 18.75 4.69
N ASP A 327 2.00 19.63 3.71
CA ASP A 327 0.80 20.13 3.08
C ASP A 327 0.03 18.94 2.43
N ARG A 328 -1.26 19.13 2.17
CA ARG A 328 -2.13 18.13 1.55
C ARG A 328 -1.66 17.64 0.18
N THR A 329 -0.62 18.22 -0.40
CA THR A 329 -0.07 17.89 -1.74
C THR A 329 1.26 17.14 -1.66
N GLY A 330 1.81 16.90 -0.46
CA GLY A 330 3.06 16.14 -0.28
C GLY A 330 4.33 16.89 -0.68
N ARG A 331 4.25 18.18 -1.00
CA ARG A 331 5.38 18.98 -1.46
C ARG A 331 6.09 19.66 -0.28
N ARG A 332 7.39 19.45 -0.16
CA ARG A 332 8.25 20.17 0.80
C ARG A 332 8.30 21.66 0.42
N LYS A 333 7.80 22.55 1.28
CA LYS A 333 8.11 23.98 1.16
C LYS A 333 9.56 24.21 1.59
N THR A 334 10.40 24.66 0.68
CA THR A 334 11.70 25.27 1.03
C THR A 334 11.47 26.60 1.73
N PRO A 335 12.22 26.93 2.79
CA PRO A 335 12.13 28.25 3.42
C PRO A 335 12.58 29.30 2.40
N SER A 336 11.76 30.31 2.15
CA SER A 336 12.16 31.49 1.41
C SER A 336 13.22 32.26 2.20
N ALA A 337 14.37 32.49 1.58
CA ALA A 337 15.41 33.38 2.13
C ALA A 337 14.84 34.78 2.29
N GLN A 338 14.95 35.36 3.49
CA GLN A 338 14.70 36.77 3.73
C GLN A 338 15.77 37.59 3.01
N PRO A 339 15.41 38.73 2.37
CA PRO A 339 16.39 39.67 1.87
C PRO A 339 17.08 40.38 3.05
N GLY A 340 18.41 40.48 2.99
CA GLY A 340 19.21 41.15 3.99
C GLY A 340 18.81 42.62 4.17
N ALA A 341 18.78 43.05 5.41
CA ALA A 341 18.72 44.44 5.75
C ALA A 341 20.14 45.04 5.61
N ASP A 342 20.26 45.97 4.68
CA ASP A 342 21.42 46.87 4.62
C ASP A 342 21.45 47.75 5.85
N HIS A 343 22.60 47.79 6.51
CA HIS A 343 22.93 48.81 7.50
C HIS A 343 23.80 49.88 6.84
N ASP A 344 23.29 51.10 6.84
CA ASP A 344 24.08 52.32 6.98
C ASP A 344 24.35 52.63 8.45
#